data_0600d6771ca32dd053f6379123ea0671
#
_entry.id   0600d6771ca32dd053f6379123ea0671
#
_cell.length_a   1.000
_cell.length_b   1.000
_cell.length_c   1.000
_cell.angle_alpha   90.00
_cell.angle_beta   90.00
_cell.angle_gamma   90.00
#
_symmetry.space_group_name_H-M   'P 1'
#
loop_
_entity.id
_entity.type
_entity.pdbx_description
1 polymer ?
#
loop_
_entity_poly.entity_id
_entity_poly.type
_entity_poly.pdbx_seq_one_letter_code
_entity_poly.pdbx_strand_id
1 'polypeptide(L)'
;MNNNMLIPVTYPSMLGATPPDTNSGKLRTNGFELTLNWTDKIGNVEYSAQFQLSDAKNKLVEYGGSDTYELGLNKTREGYPINSYFAYVYDGVVKDQADLDAYKKLEGVPSNIGIGDAKFKDLNGDGKISTYGDKEGDDGDAKYVGSTTPRYTFGLNLGAKWNNFDISVFFQGVAKRTLFREGEFSMPWSDWWRYPPQFYYGQTWNEDRQDAYYPRLTHGDIRHWNYQASTMQKINAAYVRLKNIQIGYTLPKSLLQKIGIERTRFYVSGQDLFEIHGVKGGWD
;
A
#
# COMPACT_ATOMS: atom_id res chain seq x y z
N MET A 1 0.49 23.03 -8.79
CA MET A 1 -0.26 23.33 -7.53
C MET A 1 -1.69 23.61 -7.93
N ASN A 2 -2.65 22.91 -7.35
CA ASN A 2 -4.07 23.13 -7.57
C ASN A 2 -4.60 23.99 -6.43
N ASN A 3 -5.11 25.17 -6.76
CA ASN A 3 -5.71 26.08 -5.81
C ASN A 3 -7.22 26.11 -6.02
N ASN A 4 -7.97 26.57 -5.04
CA ASN A 4 -9.42 26.77 -5.12
C ASN A 4 -10.18 25.47 -5.48
N MET A 5 -9.78 24.35 -4.88
CA MET A 5 -10.53 23.10 -5.03
C MET A 5 -11.86 23.23 -4.30
N LEU A 6 -12.94 22.78 -4.94
CA LEU A 6 -14.26 22.69 -4.33
C LEU A 6 -14.23 21.63 -3.22
N ILE A 7 -14.61 22.04 -2.03
CA ILE A 7 -14.67 21.19 -0.84
C ILE A 7 -16.06 21.34 -0.21
N PRO A 8 -16.75 20.23 0.10
CA PRO A 8 -17.98 20.27 0.86
C PRO A 8 -17.69 20.78 2.27
N VAL A 9 -18.41 21.78 2.70
CA VAL A 9 -18.30 22.33 4.05
C VAL A 9 -19.43 21.80 4.92
N THR A 10 -19.09 21.39 6.14
CA THR A 10 -20.07 20.94 7.10
C THR A 10 -20.67 22.13 7.83
N TYR A 11 -21.95 22.37 7.63
CA TYR A 11 -22.72 23.35 8.42
C TYR A 11 -23.57 22.61 9.46
N PRO A 12 -23.94 23.29 10.54
CA PRO A 12 -24.88 22.73 11.50
C PRO A 12 -26.20 22.32 10.83
N SER A 13 -26.67 21.09 11.15
CA SER A 13 -27.88 20.50 10.56
C SER A 13 -29.16 21.37 10.75
N MET A 14 -29.11 22.32 11.67
CA MET A 14 -30.21 23.32 11.93
C MET A 14 -30.53 24.20 10.71
N LEU A 15 -29.65 24.32 9.72
CA LEU A 15 -29.89 25.13 8.52
C LEU A 15 -30.90 24.51 7.55
N GLY A 16 -31.23 23.22 7.68
CA GLY A 16 -32.27 22.57 6.89
C GLY A 16 -32.00 22.50 5.36
N ALA A 17 -30.82 22.87 4.91
CA ALA A 17 -30.39 22.86 3.51
C ALA A 17 -29.02 22.24 3.34
N THR A 18 -28.78 21.65 2.16
CA THR A 18 -27.44 21.18 1.79
C THR A 18 -26.52 22.38 1.58
N PRO A 19 -25.38 22.47 2.30
CA PRO A 19 -24.48 23.60 2.15
C PRO A 19 -23.83 23.61 0.76
N PRO A 20 -23.52 24.78 0.20
CA PRO A 20 -22.76 24.87 -1.03
C PRO A 20 -21.31 24.49 -0.79
N ASP A 21 -20.68 23.89 -1.81
CA ASP A 21 -19.24 23.69 -1.82
C ASP A 21 -18.50 25.02 -1.84
N THR A 22 -17.35 25.08 -1.17
CA THR A 22 -16.50 26.27 -1.16
C THR A 22 -15.14 26.01 -1.84
N ASN A 23 -14.56 27.07 -2.39
CA ASN A 23 -13.24 27.06 -3.01
C ASN A 23 -12.14 27.19 -1.94
N SER A 24 -11.99 26.19 -1.07
CA SER A 24 -11.15 26.29 0.13
C SER A 24 -10.05 25.24 0.22
N GLY A 25 -9.79 24.48 -0.86
CA GLY A 25 -8.76 23.45 -0.89
C GLY A 25 -7.53 23.84 -1.71
N LYS A 26 -6.34 23.49 -1.19
CA LYS A 26 -5.07 23.67 -1.87
C LYS A 26 -4.22 22.40 -1.81
N LEU A 27 -3.95 21.80 -2.97
CA LEU A 27 -3.12 20.60 -3.13
C LEU A 27 -1.83 20.95 -3.85
N ARG A 28 -0.70 20.57 -3.26
CA ARG A 28 0.60 20.65 -3.90
C ARG A 28 1.06 19.26 -4.32
N THR A 29 1.46 19.11 -5.58
CA THR A 29 2.11 17.89 -6.08
C THR A 29 3.49 18.25 -6.60
N ASN A 30 4.51 17.52 -6.18
CA ASN A 30 5.88 17.60 -6.64
C ASN A 30 6.31 16.22 -7.14
N GLY A 31 7.05 16.19 -8.25
CA GLY A 31 7.49 14.93 -8.83
C GLY A 31 8.66 15.13 -9.77
N PHE A 32 9.20 14.03 -10.25
CA PHE A 32 10.22 14.01 -11.30
C PHE A 32 9.99 12.80 -12.21
N GLU A 33 10.50 12.94 -13.42
CA GLU A 33 10.56 11.86 -14.41
C GLU A 33 11.98 11.80 -14.95
N LEU A 34 12.53 10.60 -15.06
CA LEU A 34 13.85 10.31 -15.60
C LEU A 34 13.72 9.24 -16.67
N THR A 35 14.29 9.49 -17.85
CA THR A 35 14.42 8.49 -18.90
C THR A 35 15.88 8.42 -19.33
N LEU A 36 16.46 7.23 -19.28
CA LEU A 36 17.80 6.92 -19.74
C LEU A 36 17.72 5.93 -20.90
N ASN A 37 18.35 6.27 -22.01
CA ASN A 37 18.42 5.39 -23.19
C ASN A 37 19.88 5.12 -23.51
N TRP A 38 20.19 3.84 -23.71
CA TRP A 38 21.51 3.40 -24.13
C TRP A 38 21.37 2.44 -25.31
N THR A 39 22.16 2.65 -26.35
CA THR A 39 22.24 1.76 -27.50
C THR A 39 23.69 1.67 -27.90
N ASP A 40 24.20 0.45 -28.10
CA ASP A 40 25.59 0.23 -28.49
C ASP A 40 25.72 -1.11 -29.23
N LYS A 41 26.94 -1.40 -29.72
CA LYS A 41 27.25 -2.58 -30.49
C LYS A 41 28.58 -3.19 -30.05
N ILE A 42 28.58 -4.46 -29.76
CA ILE A 42 29.77 -5.25 -29.44
C ILE A 42 29.88 -6.39 -30.45
N GLY A 43 30.88 -6.24 -31.39
CA GLY A 43 31.01 -7.19 -32.49
C GLY A 43 29.75 -7.22 -33.38
N ASN A 44 29.09 -8.37 -33.44
CA ASN A 44 27.83 -8.56 -34.19
C ASN A 44 26.56 -8.46 -33.34
N VAL A 45 26.68 -8.10 -32.06
CA VAL A 45 25.55 -7.94 -31.15
C VAL A 45 25.24 -6.44 -31.02
N GLU A 46 24.04 -6.06 -31.43
CA GLU A 46 23.46 -4.74 -31.14
C GLU A 46 22.58 -4.88 -29.90
N TYR A 47 22.77 -4.00 -28.89
CA TYR A 47 21.97 -4.04 -27.68
C TYR A 47 21.45 -2.66 -27.29
N SER A 48 20.34 -2.65 -26.60
CA SER A 48 19.71 -1.43 -26.10
C SER A 48 19.17 -1.64 -24.68
N ALA A 49 19.23 -0.58 -23.89
CA ALA A 49 18.62 -0.50 -22.59
C ALA A 49 17.90 0.84 -22.45
N GLN A 50 16.65 0.81 -22.04
CA GLN A 50 15.87 1.99 -21.70
C GLN A 50 15.35 1.85 -20.28
N PHE A 51 15.75 2.77 -19.41
CA PHE A 51 15.27 2.84 -18.04
C PHE A 51 14.41 4.10 -17.87
N GLN A 52 13.26 3.94 -17.26
CA GLN A 52 12.34 4.99 -16.90
C GLN A 52 12.07 4.94 -15.41
N LEU A 53 12.06 6.10 -14.76
CA LEU A 53 11.74 6.25 -13.34
C LEU A 53 10.89 7.49 -13.16
N SER A 54 9.75 7.36 -12.52
CA SER A 54 8.89 8.49 -12.16
C SER A 54 8.49 8.42 -10.70
N ASP A 55 8.32 9.59 -10.09
CA ASP A 55 7.79 9.72 -8.76
C ASP A 55 6.98 11.00 -8.62
N ALA A 56 5.85 10.93 -7.91
CA ALA A 56 5.02 12.07 -7.58
C ALA A 56 4.53 11.97 -6.14
N LYS A 57 4.70 13.05 -5.39
CA LYS A 57 4.23 13.19 -4.01
C LYS A 57 3.30 14.38 -3.90
N ASN A 58 2.10 14.15 -3.41
CA ASN A 58 1.16 15.22 -3.10
C ASN A 58 1.15 15.55 -1.60
N LYS A 59 0.69 16.74 -1.28
CA LYS A 59 0.45 17.23 0.08
C LYS A 59 -0.74 18.17 0.06
N LEU A 60 -1.70 17.92 0.92
CA LEU A 60 -2.80 18.84 1.20
C LEU A 60 -2.24 20.03 2.01
N VAL A 61 -2.29 21.23 1.45
CA VAL A 61 -1.69 22.42 2.05
C VAL A 61 -2.71 23.20 2.85
N GLU A 62 -3.92 23.30 2.31
CA GLU A 62 -5.07 23.95 2.94
C GLU A 62 -6.31 23.10 2.69
N TYR A 63 -7.13 22.95 3.71
CA TYR A 63 -8.37 22.20 3.65
C TYR A 63 -9.47 22.94 4.43
N GLY A 64 -10.40 23.56 3.72
CA GLY A 64 -11.49 24.30 4.34
C GLY A 64 -12.62 23.43 4.92
N GLY A 65 -12.48 22.12 4.85
CA GLY A 65 -13.33 21.16 5.56
C GLY A 65 -12.79 20.84 6.95
N SER A 66 -13.43 19.91 7.62
CA SER A 66 -12.94 19.42 8.91
C SER A 66 -11.90 18.31 8.72
N ASP A 67 -10.78 18.43 9.39
CA ASP A 67 -9.79 17.35 9.47
C ASP A 67 -10.42 16.07 10.07
N THR A 68 -10.02 14.92 9.56
CA THR A 68 -10.53 13.63 9.99
C THR A 68 -9.57 12.99 10.98
N TYR A 69 -9.99 12.78 12.22
CA TYR A 69 -9.20 12.14 13.29
C TYR A 69 -9.56 10.67 13.49
N GLU A 70 -10.34 10.10 12.58
CA GLU A 70 -10.66 8.67 12.58
C GLU A 70 -9.52 7.82 12.04
N LEU A 71 -9.50 6.55 12.43
CA LEU A 71 -8.59 5.55 11.87
C LEU A 71 -9.07 5.07 10.49
N GLY A 72 -8.14 4.58 9.68
CA GLY A 72 -8.42 3.94 8.39
C GLY A 72 -7.88 4.70 7.19
N LEU A 73 -8.29 4.24 6.00
CA LEU A 73 -7.88 4.78 4.71
C LEU A 73 -8.73 6.01 4.31
N ASN A 74 -8.18 6.79 3.39
CA ASN A 74 -8.83 7.99 2.81
C ASN A 74 -9.18 9.07 3.85
N LYS A 75 -8.44 9.12 4.93
CA LYS A 75 -8.59 10.17 5.92
C LYS A 75 -7.89 11.44 5.45
N THR A 76 -8.56 12.58 5.62
CA THR A 76 -8.10 13.87 5.12
C THR A 76 -7.63 14.71 6.28
N ARG A 77 -6.34 15.09 6.25
CA ARG A 77 -5.73 16.04 7.20
C ARG A 77 -4.79 16.98 6.48
N GLU A 78 -4.76 18.23 6.87
CA GLU A 78 -3.76 19.18 6.40
C GLU A 78 -2.34 18.70 6.71
N GLY A 79 -1.45 18.99 5.81
CA GLY A 79 -0.05 18.55 5.97
C GLY A 79 0.28 17.16 5.44
N TYR A 80 -0.73 16.33 5.17
CA TYR A 80 -0.56 14.94 4.70
C TYR A 80 -0.95 14.78 3.22
N PRO A 81 -0.53 13.67 2.57
CA PRO A 81 -1.02 13.31 1.25
C PRO A 81 -2.52 12.99 1.26
N ILE A 82 -3.19 13.17 0.12
CA ILE A 82 -4.51 12.54 -0.09
C ILE A 82 -4.36 11.01 -0.11
N ASN A 83 -5.44 10.29 0.17
CA ASN A 83 -5.45 8.82 0.32
C ASN A 83 -4.51 8.34 1.44
N SER A 84 -4.41 9.14 2.50
CA SER A 84 -3.64 8.82 3.69
C SER A 84 -4.34 7.75 4.53
N TYR A 85 -3.53 6.90 5.17
CA TYR A 85 -3.99 5.93 6.14
C TYR A 85 -3.44 6.31 7.51
N PHE A 86 -4.35 6.51 8.46
CA PHE A 86 -4.04 6.76 9.86
C PHE A 86 -4.38 5.53 10.69
N ALA A 87 -3.49 5.14 11.58
CA ALA A 87 -3.64 3.90 12.32
C ALA A 87 -2.87 3.95 13.64
N TYR A 88 -3.30 3.16 14.60
CA TYR A 88 -2.50 2.88 15.79
C TYR A 88 -1.23 2.11 15.45
N VAL A 89 -0.21 2.30 16.26
CA VAL A 89 1.02 1.50 16.16
C VAL A 89 0.84 0.22 16.99
N TYR A 90 0.70 -0.91 16.31
CA TYR A 90 0.59 -2.22 16.95
C TYR A 90 1.89 -2.57 17.70
N ASP A 91 1.77 -2.93 18.97
CA ASP A 91 2.87 -3.26 19.88
C ASP A 91 2.89 -4.75 20.28
N GLY A 92 2.26 -5.60 19.47
CA GLY A 92 2.12 -7.01 19.76
C GLY A 92 0.89 -7.32 20.63
N VAL A 93 0.95 -8.44 21.32
CA VAL A 93 -0.13 -8.90 22.20
C VAL A 93 0.24 -8.74 23.68
N VAL A 94 -0.74 -8.69 24.53
CA VAL A 94 -0.56 -8.80 26.00
C VAL A 94 0.03 -10.17 26.30
N LYS A 95 1.21 -10.20 26.93
CA LYS A 95 2.03 -11.41 27.08
C LYS A 95 1.69 -12.20 28.33
N ASP A 96 1.54 -11.51 29.45
CA ASP A 96 1.36 -12.08 30.79
C ASP A 96 0.54 -11.16 31.68
N GLN A 97 0.31 -11.58 32.94
CA GLN A 97 -0.49 -10.81 33.88
C GLN A 97 0.14 -9.45 34.24
N ALA A 98 1.46 -9.37 34.33
CA ALA A 98 2.13 -8.12 34.66
C ALA A 98 1.99 -7.09 33.52
N ASP A 99 2.11 -7.55 32.26
CA ASP A 99 1.89 -6.75 31.07
C ASP A 99 0.41 -6.29 30.97
N LEU A 100 -0.53 -7.18 31.30
CA LEU A 100 -1.96 -6.87 31.36
C LEU A 100 -2.27 -5.77 32.38
N ASP A 101 -1.75 -5.91 33.59
CA ASP A 101 -1.99 -4.97 34.68
C ASP A 101 -1.37 -3.59 34.39
N ALA A 102 -0.24 -3.56 33.68
CA ALA A 102 0.39 -2.34 33.23
C ALA A 102 -0.43 -1.67 32.11
N TYR A 103 -0.88 -2.43 31.12
CA TYR A 103 -1.61 -1.91 29.97
C TYR A 103 -3.03 -1.43 30.30
N LYS A 104 -3.70 -2.08 31.25
CA LYS A 104 -5.01 -1.65 31.76
C LYS A 104 -5.02 -0.30 32.48
N LYS A 105 -3.88 0.23 32.85
CA LYS A 105 -3.78 1.57 33.44
C LYS A 105 -4.00 2.69 32.44
N LEU A 106 -3.81 2.39 31.15
CA LEU A 106 -4.04 3.37 30.09
C LEU A 106 -5.55 3.59 29.91
N GLU A 107 -5.94 4.85 29.85
CA GLU A 107 -7.33 5.22 29.52
C GLU A 107 -7.64 4.83 28.07
N GLY A 108 -8.89 4.48 27.76
CA GLY A 108 -9.30 4.03 26.43
C GLY A 108 -9.08 2.54 26.16
N VAL A 109 -8.31 1.84 26.99
CA VAL A 109 -8.14 0.38 26.92
C VAL A 109 -9.40 -0.30 27.49
N PRO A 110 -10.01 -1.28 26.78
CA PRO A 110 -11.20 -1.98 27.26
C PRO A 110 -10.94 -2.70 28.59
N SER A 111 -11.88 -2.61 29.54
CA SER A 111 -11.75 -3.23 30.85
C SER A 111 -11.68 -4.76 30.81
N ASN A 112 -12.27 -5.36 29.77
CA ASN A 112 -12.32 -6.83 29.56
C ASN A 112 -11.20 -7.37 28.67
N ILE A 113 -10.15 -6.55 28.38
CA ILE A 113 -8.94 -7.03 27.70
C ILE A 113 -8.24 -8.10 28.52
N GLY A 114 -7.61 -9.07 27.86
CA GLY A 114 -6.91 -10.19 28.47
C GLY A 114 -5.61 -10.56 27.79
N ILE A 115 -4.93 -11.56 28.31
CA ILE A 115 -3.70 -12.10 27.73
C ILE A 115 -3.99 -12.59 26.29
N GLY A 116 -3.10 -12.26 25.36
CA GLY A 116 -3.26 -12.55 23.94
C GLY A 116 -4.03 -11.49 23.13
N ASP A 117 -4.62 -10.48 23.77
CA ASP A 117 -5.25 -9.36 23.07
C ASP A 117 -4.24 -8.33 22.59
N ALA A 118 -4.61 -7.54 21.57
CA ALA A 118 -3.73 -6.54 20.94
C ALA A 118 -3.38 -5.41 21.90
N LYS A 119 -2.13 -4.94 21.81
CA LYS A 119 -1.66 -3.70 22.40
C LYS A 119 -1.32 -2.67 21.32
N PHE A 120 -1.60 -1.42 21.61
CA PHE A 120 -1.22 -0.26 20.81
C PHE A 120 -0.35 0.67 21.64
N LYS A 121 0.56 1.39 20.97
CA LYS A 121 1.47 2.32 21.64
C LYS A 121 0.75 3.62 21.97
N ASP A 122 0.92 4.07 23.20
CA ASP A 122 0.73 5.46 23.58
C ASP A 122 1.89 6.26 22.99
N LEU A 123 1.64 7.04 21.95
CA LEU A 123 2.66 7.73 21.17
C LEU A 123 3.00 9.12 21.71
N ASN A 124 2.02 9.79 22.31
CA ASN A 124 2.19 11.13 22.88
C ASN A 124 2.52 11.08 24.39
N GLY A 125 2.38 9.92 25.04
CA GLY A 125 2.73 9.69 26.45
C GLY A 125 1.74 10.30 27.43
N ASP A 126 0.49 10.48 27.02
CA ASP A 126 -0.57 11.09 27.86
C ASP A 126 -1.26 10.06 28.78
N GLY A 127 -0.92 8.78 28.66
CA GLY A 127 -1.53 7.70 29.43
C GLY A 127 -2.87 7.21 28.88
N LYS A 128 -3.20 7.54 27.65
CA LYS A 128 -4.44 7.13 26.96
C LYS A 128 -4.12 6.44 25.64
N ILE A 129 -5.06 5.66 25.12
CA ILE A 129 -5.05 5.18 23.74
C ILE A 129 -6.22 5.83 23.03
N SER A 130 -5.93 6.87 22.24
CA SER A 130 -6.95 7.69 21.59
C SER A 130 -6.54 8.13 20.18
N THR A 131 -7.53 8.53 19.36
CA THR A 131 -7.28 9.05 18.00
C THR A 131 -7.03 10.55 17.97
N TYR A 132 -7.10 11.23 19.09
CA TYR A 132 -6.84 12.65 19.29
C TYR A 132 -6.28 12.88 20.69
N GLY A 133 -5.38 13.84 20.81
CA GLY A 133 -4.79 14.22 22.09
C GLY A 133 -5.65 15.27 22.84
N ASP A 134 -5.21 15.59 24.04
CA ASP A 134 -5.86 16.56 24.92
C ASP A 134 -5.59 18.04 24.54
N LYS A 135 -4.68 18.27 23.59
CA LYS A 135 -4.26 19.62 23.17
C LYS A 135 -4.51 19.82 21.68
N GLU A 136 -4.77 21.07 21.30
CA GLU A 136 -4.84 21.46 19.90
C GLU A 136 -3.53 21.11 19.17
N GLY A 137 -3.66 20.42 18.01
CA GLY A 137 -2.52 19.94 17.22
C GLY A 137 -1.92 18.62 17.69
N ASP A 138 -2.47 17.99 18.72
CA ASP A 138 -2.07 16.65 19.15
C ASP A 138 -2.95 15.60 18.45
N ASP A 139 -2.33 14.84 17.58
CA ASP A 139 -2.99 13.75 16.81
C ASP A 139 -3.27 12.48 17.66
N GLY A 140 -2.99 12.51 18.98
CA GLY A 140 -3.08 11.33 19.84
C GLY A 140 -2.18 10.19 19.32
N ASP A 141 -2.69 8.96 19.35
CA ASP A 141 -1.95 7.77 18.93
C ASP A 141 -2.22 7.36 17.47
N ALA A 142 -3.06 8.12 16.77
CA ALA A 142 -3.37 7.86 15.36
C ALA A 142 -2.30 8.43 14.43
N LYS A 143 -1.29 7.62 14.12
CA LYS A 143 -0.17 8.01 13.27
C LYS A 143 -0.47 7.84 11.78
N TYR A 144 0.04 8.76 10.95
CA TYR A 144 0.14 8.54 9.50
C TYR A 144 1.09 7.36 9.21
N VAL A 145 0.58 6.29 8.62
CA VAL A 145 1.35 5.06 8.37
C VAL A 145 1.60 4.77 6.90
N GLY A 146 1.07 5.61 6.01
CA GLY A 146 1.34 5.53 4.58
C GLY A 146 0.16 5.96 3.72
N SER A 147 0.33 5.76 2.42
CA SER A 147 -0.67 6.00 1.39
C SER A 147 -0.64 4.85 0.39
N THR A 148 -1.77 4.56 -0.25
CA THR A 148 -1.87 3.57 -1.31
C THR A 148 -1.29 4.06 -2.63
N THR A 149 -0.97 5.35 -2.74
CA THR A 149 -0.38 5.95 -3.95
C THR A 149 0.99 5.33 -4.22
N PRO A 150 1.20 4.75 -5.42
CA PRO A 150 2.50 4.21 -5.80
C PRO A 150 3.56 5.30 -5.86
N ARG A 151 4.78 4.97 -5.42
CA ARG A 151 5.95 5.85 -5.47
C ARG A 151 7.10 5.12 -6.13
N TYR A 152 7.92 5.86 -6.88
CA TYR A 152 9.05 5.33 -7.63
C TYR A 152 8.62 4.22 -8.58
N THR A 153 7.73 4.59 -9.52
CA THR A 153 7.32 3.70 -10.60
C THR A 153 8.42 3.64 -11.65
N PHE A 154 8.82 2.45 -12.03
CA PHE A 154 9.92 2.28 -12.99
C PHE A 154 9.59 1.24 -14.07
N GLY A 155 10.25 1.41 -15.21
CA GLY A 155 10.27 0.48 -16.32
C GLY A 155 11.69 0.28 -16.84
N LEU A 156 12.02 -0.96 -17.23
CA LEU A 156 13.29 -1.31 -17.85
C LEU A 156 13.03 -2.15 -19.09
N ASN A 157 13.33 -1.57 -20.26
CA ASN A 157 13.32 -2.29 -21.52
C ASN A 157 14.76 -2.67 -21.88
N LEU A 158 14.97 -3.95 -22.16
CA LEU A 158 16.24 -4.48 -22.68
C LEU A 158 15.99 -5.10 -24.05
N GLY A 159 16.87 -4.83 -25.00
CA GLY A 159 16.82 -5.40 -26.32
C GLY A 159 18.20 -5.86 -26.76
N ALA A 160 18.27 -6.97 -27.49
CA ALA A 160 19.48 -7.39 -28.17
C ALA A 160 19.15 -8.00 -29.53
N LYS A 161 20.04 -7.78 -30.51
CA LYS A 161 20.00 -8.40 -31.83
C LYS A 161 21.35 -9.01 -32.14
N TRP A 162 21.32 -10.26 -32.57
CA TRP A 162 22.50 -10.98 -33.00
C TRP A 162 22.20 -11.74 -34.28
N ASN A 163 22.82 -11.32 -35.38
CA ASN A 163 22.50 -11.83 -36.72
C ASN A 163 20.99 -11.75 -37.00
N ASN A 164 20.34 -12.90 -37.08
CA ASN A 164 18.92 -13.03 -37.38
C ASN A 164 18.05 -13.21 -36.13
N PHE A 165 18.64 -13.30 -34.96
CA PHE A 165 17.94 -13.38 -33.68
C PHE A 165 17.73 -12.02 -33.06
N ASP A 166 16.59 -11.83 -32.42
CA ASP A 166 16.32 -10.69 -31.58
C ASP A 166 15.62 -11.13 -30.27
N ILE A 167 15.94 -10.43 -29.21
CA ILE A 167 15.28 -10.58 -27.90
C ILE A 167 14.87 -9.21 -27.39
N SER A 168 13.70 -9.13 -26.81
CA SER A 168 13.25 -7.97 -26.04
C SER A 168 12.67 -8.44 -24.71
N VAL A 169 12.98 -7.68 -23.64
CA VAL A 169 12.54 -7.95 -22.28
C VAL A 169 12.08 -6.68 -21.65
N PHE A 170 10.88 -6.69 -21.05
CA PHE A 170 10.34 -5.55 -20.35
C PHE A 170 10.03 -5.88 -18.89
N PHE A 171 10.66 -5.18 -17.99
CA PHE A 171 10.37 -5.18 -16.57
C PHE A 171 9.60 -3.92 -16.18
N GLN A 172 8.63 -4.08 -15.30
CA GLN A 172 7.89 -3.00 -14.67
C GLN A 172 7.87 -3.19 -13.16
N GLY A 173 7.92 -2.10 -12.41
CA GLY A 173 7.84 -2.20 -10.97
C GLY A 173 7.45 -0.91 -10.28
N VAL A 174 7.17 -1.05 -8.99
CA VAL A 174 6.90 0.02 -8.04
C VAL A 174 7.77 -0.24 -6.81
N ALA A 175 8.72 0.67 -6.52
CA ALA A 175 9.65 0.44 -5.42
C ALA A 175 9.04 0.71 -4.03
N LYS A 176 7.97 1.54 -3.96
CA LYS A 176 7.30 1.82 -2.69
C LYS A 176 5.80 1.97 -2.91
N ARG A 177 5.05 1.04 -2.34
CA ARG A 177 3.59 1.08 -2.25
C ARG A 177 3.16 0.42 -0.94
N THR A 178 2.21 1.04 -0.27
CA THR A 178 1.61 0.45 0.94
C THR A 178 0.16 0.12 0.62
N LEU A 179 -0.24 -1.09 0.95
CA LEU A 179 -1.64 -1.51 1.02
C LEU A 179 -2.01 -1.76 2.48
N PHE A 180 -3.29 -1.74 2.74
CA PHE A 180 -3.84 -2.02 4.07
C PHE A 180 -4.97 -3.03 3.92
N ARG A 181 -5.02 -3.98 4.83
CA ARG A 181 -6.17 -4.86 4.93
C ARG A 181 -7.32 -4.09 5.53
N GLU A 182 -8.44 -4.06 4.84
CA GLU A 182 -9.68 -3.43 5.28
C GLU A 182 -10.86 -4.37 5.05
N GLY A 183 -12.00 -4.05 5.62
CA GLY A 183 -13.20 -4.85 5.50
C GLY A 183 -12.99 -6.29 6.01
N GLU A 184 -13.40 -7.24 5.21
CA GLU A 184 -13.39 -8.67 5.57
C GLU A 184 -11.99 -9.26 5.80
N PHE A 185 -10.96 -8.64 5.22
CA PHE A 185 -9.57 -9.10 5.35
C PHE A 185 -8.83 -8.46 6.52
N SER A 186 -9.44 -7.47 7.19
CA SER A 186 -8.81 -6.79 8.32
C SER A 186 -8.83 -7.60 9.62
N MET A 187 -9.75 -8.54 9.73
CA MET A 187 -9.91 -9.39 10.90
C MET A 187 -10.26 -10.84 10.49
N PRO A 188 -9.86 -11.85 11.28
CA PRO A 188 -10.10 -13.25 10.95
C PRO A 188 -11.57 -13.63 10.97
N TRP A 189 -12.41 -12.86 11.63
CA TRP A 189 -13.82 -13.18 11.86
C TRP A 189 -14.66 -11.89 11.86
N SER A 190 -15.23 -11.54 10.69
CA SER A 190 -16.02 -10.30 10.59
C SER A 190 -17.49 -10.45 10.95
N ASP A 191 -18.10 -11.63 10.64
CA ASP A 191 -19.52 -11.90 10.80
C ASP A 191 -19.80 -13.37 11.15
N TRP A 192 -21.04 -13.66 11.57
CA TRP A 192 -21.51 -14.97 12.04
C TRP A 192 -21.37 -16.10 11.01
N TRP A 193 -21.34 -15.77 9.71
CA TRP A 193 -21.33 -16.72 8.59
C TRP A 193 -20.04 -16.69 7.75
N ARG A 194 -19.03 -15.94 8.16
CA ARG A 194 -17.79 -15.81 7.40
C ARG A 194 -16.68 -16.62 8.01
N TYR A 195 -16.01 -17.37 7.15
CA TYR A 195 -14.82 -18.12 7.55
C TYR A 195 -13.61 -17.19 7.59
N PRO A 196 -12.68 -17.38 8.53
CA PRO A 196 -11.45 -16.63 8.57
C PRO A 196 -10.64 -16.86 7.29
N PRO A 197 -10.06 -15.79 6.71
CA PRO A 197 -9.11 -15.94 5.61
C PRO A 197 -7.96 -16.88 5.98
N GLN A 198 -7.53 -17.71 5.03
CA GLN A 198 -6.52 -18.75 5.23
C GLN A 198 -5.22 -18.25 5.86
N PHE A 199 -4.82 -17.01 5.56
CA PHE A 199 -3.57 -16.44 6.08
C PHE A 199 -3.56 -16.19 7.59
N TYR A 200 -4.72 -16.16 8.27
CA TYR A 200 -4.78 -16.13 9.73
C TYR A 200 -4.60 -17.50 10.37
N TYR A 201 -4.83 -18.59 9.60
CA TYR A 201 -4.75 -19.93 10.13
C TYR A 201 -3.34 -20.22 10.65
N GLY A 202 -3.27 -20.65 11.90
CA GLY A 202 -2.00 -20.94 12.55
C GLY A 202 -1.15 -19.70 12.91
N GLN A 203 -1.66 -18.47 12.75
CA GLN A 203 -0.92 -17.24 13.03
C GLN A 203 -1.56 -16.37 14.13
N THR A 204 -2.68 -16.80 14.70
CA THR A 204 -3.33 -16.14 15.84
C THR A 204 -2.81 -16.71 17.15
N TRP A 205 -2.73 -15.84 18.15
CA TRP A 205 -2.30 -16.21 19.49
C TRP A 205 -3.25 -17.25 20.14
N ASN A 206 -2.68 -18.20 20.82
CA ASN A 206 -3.33 -19.10 21.77
C ASN A 206 -2.29 -19.59 22.81
N GLU A 207 -2.70 -20.37 23.80
CA GLU A 207 -1.83 -20.85 24.88
C GLU A 207 -0.65 -21.68 24.37
N ASP A 208 -0.82 -22.42 23.25
CA ASP A 208 0.23 -23.23 22.62
C ASP A 208 1.09 -22.43 21.63
N ARG A 209 0.71 -21.17 21.32
CA ARG A 209 1.39 -20.30 20.35
C ARG A 209 1.40 -18.86 20.85
N GLN A 210 2.20 -18.61 21.87
CA GLN A 210 2.29 -17.30 22.51
C GLN A 210 3.13 -16.28 21.73
N ASP A 211 3.92 -16.71 20.75
CA ASP A 211 4.74 -15.89 19.86
C ASP A 211 4.01 -15.47 18.55
N ALA A 212 2.71 -15.75 18.45
CA ALA A 212 1.93 -15.43 17.27
C ALA A 212 1.87 -13.92 17.00
N TYR A 213 1.87 -13.57 15.70
CA TYR A 213 1.80 -12.17 15.26
C TYR A 213 0.43 -11.55 15.49
N TYR A 214 -0.66 -12.31 15.26
CA TYR A 214 -2.02 -11.81 15.43
C TYR A 214 -2.59 -12.10 16.81
N PRO A 215 -3.44 -11.22 17.32
CA PRO A 215 -4.12 -11.42 18.58
C PRO A 215 -4.95 -12.70 18.62
N ARG A 216 -5.36 -13.10 19.81
CA ARG A 216 -6.28 -14.22 20.00
C ARG A 216 -7.62 -13.98 19.35
N LEU A 217 -8.31 -15.06 18.98
CA LEU A 217 -9.67 -15.01 18.46
C LEU A 217 -10.64 -14.72 19.60
N THR A 218 -11.41 -13.65 19.46
CA THR A 218 -12.39 -13.20 20.48
C THR A 218 -13.69 -12.77 19.82
N HIS A 219 -14.71 -12.54 20.63
CA HIS A 219 -16.01 -12.04 20.22
C HIS A 219 -16.29 -10.65 20.81
N GLY A 220 -17.34 -9.99 20.32
CA GLY A 220 -17.80 -8.71 20.83
C GLY A 220 -16.78 -7.58 20.69
N ASP A 221 -16.75 -6.68 21.66
CA ASP A 221 -15.97 -5.45 21.61
C ASP A 221 -14.45 -5.69 21.55
N ILE A 222 -13.96 -6.74 22.21
CA ILE A 222 -12.53 -7.09 22.17
C ILE A 222 -12.09 -7.50 20.77
N ARG A 223 -12.96 -8.12 19.96
CA ARG A 223 -12.65 -8.37 18.55
C ARG A 223 -12.37 -7.06 17.81
N HIS A 224 -13.22 -6.05 18.00
CA HIS A 224 -13.05 -4.74 17.37
C HIS A 224 -11.79 -4.03 17.87
N TRP A 225 -11.50 -4.15 19.16
CA TRP A 225 -10.24 -3.66 19.71
C TRP A 225 -9.03 -4.34 19.04
N ASN A 226 -8.99 -5.67 19.02
CA ASN A 226 -7.87 -6.45 18.52
C ASN A 226 -7.54 -6.17 17.05
N TYR A 227 -8.55 -5.88 16.25
CA TYR A 227 -8.42 -5.77 14.79
C TYR A 227 -8.77 -4.37 14.26
N GLN A 228 -8.80 -3.36 15.10
CA GLN A 228 -8.94 -1.99 14.62
C GLN A 228 -7.74 -1.55 13.76
N ALA A 229 -7.95 -0.50 12.96
CA ALA A 229 -6.94 -0.04 12.02
C ALA A 229 -5.61 0.28 12.72
N SER A 230 -4.61 -0.51 12.41
CA SER A 230 -3.28 -0.44 13.01
C SER A 230 -2.19 -0.83 12.01
N THR A 231 -0.94 -0.68 12.42
CA THR A 231 0.19 -1.10 11.58
C THR A 231 0.22 -2.61 11.33
N MET A 232 -0.59 -3.41 12.05
CA MET A 232 -0.77 -4.83 11.81
C MET A 232 -1.40 -5.13 10.43
N GLN A 233 -2.28 -4.25 9.94
CA GLN A 233 -2.91 -4.40 8.62
C GLN A 233 -2.06 -3.88 7.46
N LYS A 234 -0.88 -3.32 7.75
CA LYS A 234 0.00 -2.74 6.74
C LYS A 234 0.70 -3.81 5.91
N ILE A 235 0.64 -3.68 4.58
CA ILE A 235 1.27 -4.59 3.63
C ILE A 235 2.24 -3.80 2.75
N ASN A 236 3.44 -4.33 2.55
CA ASN A 236 4.36 -3.82 1.55
C ASN A 236 3.96 -4.37 0.17
N ALA A 237 3.48 -3.49 -0.70
CA ALA A 237 3.08 -3.83 -2.06
C ALA A 237 4.07 -3.33 -3.12
N ALA A 238 5.34 -3.20 -2.76
CA ALA A 238 6.42 -3.01 -3.74
C ALA A 238 6.57 -4.29 -4.58
N TYR A 239 6.82 -4.13 -5.88
CA TYR A 239 7.01 -5.26 -6.77
C TYR A 239 7.91 -4.95 -7.96
N VAL A 240 8.46 -5.99 -8.55
CA VAL A 240 9.11 -6.02 -9.87
C VAL A 240 8.54 -7.19 -10.65
N ARG A 241 8.08 -6.94 -11.86
CA ARG A 241 7.43 -7.94 -12.72
C ARG A 241 8.11 -8.00 -14.08
N LEU A 242 8.38 -9.20 -14.57
CA LEU A 242 8.71 -9.45 -15.97
C LEU A 242 7.41 -9.37 -16.79
N LYS A 243 7.13 -8.18 -17.32
CA LYS A 243 5.88 -7.90 -18.05
C LYS A 243 5.81 -8.56 -19.41
N ASN A 244 6.94 -8.58 -20.10
CA ASN A 244 7.01 -9.18 -21.43
C ASN A 244 8.40 -9.68 -21.72
N ILE A 245 8.50 -10.83 -22.34
CA ILE A 245 9.69 -11.32 -23.02
C ILE A 245 9.30 -11.82 -24.41
N GLN A 246 10.08 -11.46 -25.41
CA GLN A 246 9.91 -11.93 -26.76
C GLN A 246 11.25 -12.34 -27.35
N ILE A 247 11.30 -13.50 -27.97
CA ILE A 247 12.46 -13.98 -28.72
C ILE A 247 12.01 -14.21 -30.16
N GLY A 248 12.69 -13.60 -31.11
CA GLY A 248 12.38 -13.65 -32.52
C GLY A 248 13.54 -14.16 -33.36
N TYR A 249 13.20 -14.77 -34.50
CA TYR A 249 14.11 -15.17 -35.54
C TYR A 249 13.59 -14.71 -36.90
N THR A 250 14.39 -13.90 -37.61
CA THR A 250 14.07 -13.42 -38.96
C THR A 250 14.78 -14.32 -39.98
N LEU A 251 14.02 -14.89 -40.90
CA LEU A 251 14.61 -15.72 -41.95
C LEU A 251 15.57 -14.93 -42.84
N PRO A 252 16.71 -15.55 -43.24
CA PRO A 252 17.65 -14.93 -44.17
C PRO A 252 16.99 -14.58 -45.51
N LYS A 253 17.31 -13.40 -46.06
CA LYS A 253 16.77 -12.96 -47.37
C LYS A 253 17.03 -13.96 -48.50
N SER A 254 18.18 -14.66 -48.46
CA SER A 254 18.55 -15.64 -49.47
C SER A 254 17.57 -16.80 -49.59
N LEU A 255 16.89 -17.19 -48.51
CA LEU A 255 15.83 -18.18 -48.51
C LEU A 255 14.51 -17.64 -49.02
N LEU A 256 14.16 -16.42 -48.65
CA LEU A 256 12.87 -15.79 -48.94
C LEU A 256 12.74 -15.33 -50.38
N GLN A 257 13.82 -14.83 -51.00
CA GLN A 257 13.84 -14.39 -52.41
C GLN A 257 13.44 -15.50 -53.39
N LYS A 258 13.72 -16.76 -53.05
CA LYS A 258 13.33 -17.91 -53.88
C LYS A 258 11.83 -18.16 -53.98
N ILE A 259 11.07 -17.64 -53.00
CA ILE A 259 9.62 -17.80 -52.87
C ILE A 259 8.84 -16.49 -52.97
N GLY A 260 9.54 -15.40 -53.37
CA GLY A 260 8.90 -14.10 -53.57
C GLY A 260 8.45 -13.38 -52.28
N ILE A 261 8.98 -13.77 -51.11
CA ILE A 261 8.65 -13.16 -49.82
C ILE A 261 9.76 -12.19 -49.40
N GLU A 262 9.42 -10.96 -49.02
CA GLU A 262 10.41 -9.93 -48.64
C GLU A 262 10.96 -10.16 -47.22
N ARG A 263 10.10 -10.55 -46.25
CA ARG A 263 10.48 -10.76 -44.85
C ARG A 263 9.54 -11.72 -44.16
N THR A 264 10.12 -12.67 -43.41
CA THR A 264 9.39 -13.54 -42.50
C THR A 264 10.11 -13.58 -41.16
N ARG A 265 9.39 -13.34 -40.07
CA ARG A 265 9.90 -13.43 -38.70
C ARG A 265 9.00 -14.34 -37.88
N PHE A 266 9.58 -15.33 -37.25
CA PHE A 266 8.94 -16.14 -36.23
C PHE A 266 9.30 -15.60 -34.85
N TYR A 267 8.36 -15.62 -33.92
CA TYR A 267 8.64 -15.22 -32.56
C TYR A 267 7.81 -16.03 -31.55
N VAL A 268 8.34 -16.11 -30.33
CA VAL A 268 7.63 -16.60 -29.15
C VAL A 268 7.64 -15.50 -28.13
N SER A 269 6.52 -15.27 -27.47
CA SER A 269 6.39 -14.26 -26.42
C SER A 269 5.72 -14.84 -25.18
N GLY A 270 6.12 -14.32 -24.02
CA GLY A 270 5.51 -14.59 -22.74
C GLY A 270 5.17 -13.28 -22.02
N GLN A 271 4.07 -13.28 -21.28
CA GLN A 271 3.64 -12.13 -20.51
C GLN A 271 3.44 -12.51 -19.05
N ASP A 272 3.81 -11.59 -18.15
CA ASP A 272 3.64 -11.73 -16.69
C ASP A 272 4.18 -13.06 -16.12
N LEU A 273 5.33 -13.54 -16.65
CA LEU A 273 5.89 -14.86 -16.32
C LEU A 273 6.50 -14.93 -14.93
N PHE A 274 6.89 -13.80 -14.37
CA PHE A 274 7.64 -13.76 -13.13
C PHE A 274 7.43 -12.46 -12.39
N GLU A 275 7.25 -12.55 -11.06
CA GLU A 275 7.10 -11.41 -10.18
C GLU A 275 7.82 -11.62 -8.85
N ILE A 276 8.50 -10.57 -8.37
CA ILE A 276 8.98 -10.46 -6.99
C ILE A 276 8.16 -9.38 -6.32
N HIS A 277 7.51 -9.67 -5.21
CA HIS A 277 6.68 -8.73 -4.49
C HIS A 277 6.82 -8.86 -2.97
N GLY A 278 6.47 -7.77 -2.26
CA GLY A 278 6.47 -7.73 -0.80
C GLY A 278 5.14 -8.13 -0.15
N VAL A 279 4.15 -8.50 -0.96
CA VAL A 279 2.80 -8.86 -0.47
C VAL A 279 2.84 -10.20 0.22
N LYS A 280 2.28 -10.27 1.43
CA LYS A 280 2.16 -11.51 2.22
C LYS A 280 0.70 -11.69 2.63
N GLY A 281 0.30 -12.95 2.77
CA GLY A 281 -1.00 -13.28 3.36
C GLY A 281 -2.19 -13.09 2.45
N GLY A 282 -2.24 -13.79 1.30
CA GLY A 282 -3.48 -14.02 0.55
C GLY A 282 -3.92 -12.89 -0.38
N TRP A 283 -3.00 -12.04 -0.79
CA TRP A 283 -3.17 -11.07 -1.86
C TRP A 283 -2.25 -11.46 -3.02
N ASP A 284 -2.82 -11.89 -4.11
CA ASP A 284 -2.12 -12.11 -5.38
C ASP A 284 -2.27 -10.88 -6.29
#